data_d87136643000444321c9dab3b2c6ea3b
#
_entry.id   d87136643000444321c9dab3b2c6ea3b
#
_cell.length_a   1.000
_cell.length_b   1.000
_cell.length_c   1.000
_cell.angle_alpha   90.00
_cell.angle_beta   90.00
_cell.angle_gamma   90.00
#
_symmetry.space_group_name_H-M   'P 1'
#
loop_
_entity.id
_entity.type
_entity.pdbx_description
1 polymer ?
#
loop_
_entity_poly.entity_id
_entity_poly.type
_entity_poly.pdbx_seq_one_letter_code
_entity_poly.pdbx_strand_id
1 'polypeptide(L)'
;TDSSAASDVYKRQGLLAPYNEKDEIPQDMKKIAIMRVKQLVAHEIGHTIGLAHNYVSSSQGRSSVMDYPHPTLSLNDNKIDWSDAYDDKIGAWDIISIAYGYQDFPDGTDIDKALEAILQKGMQDGYSFITDQDARPLGSAHPRAHLWDNGKDPIVELENLSSIRALALKNFGVNNIREGQPFSDLEDVLVPIYFLHRY
;
A
#
# COMPACT_ATOMS: atom_id res chain seq x y z
N THR A 1 7.11 -10.49 14.80
CA THR A 1 5.81 -11.00 14.32
C THR A 1 4.88 -9.84 14.19
N ASP A 2 4.59 -9.62 13.00
CA ASP A 2 4.09 -8.44 12.36
C ASP A 2 2.70 -8.03 12.86
N SER A 3 2.63 -7.04 13.74
CA SER A 3 1.38 -6.39 14.14
C SER A 3 0.65 -5.76 12.92
N SER A 4 1.36 -5.48 11.84
CA SER A 4 0.81 -4.94 10.60
C SER A 4 -0.09 -5.95 9.87
N ALA A 5 0.32 -7.22 9.78
CA ALA A 5 -0.45 -8.25 9.10
C ALA A 5 -1.76 -8.58 9.82
N ALA A 6 -1.76 -8.62 11.16
CA ALA A 6 -2.98 -8.80 11.95
C ALA A 6 -3.93 -7.60 11.79
N SER A 7 -3.40 -6.38 11.84
CA SER A 7 -4.16 -5.16 11.60
C SER A 7 -4.83 -5.16 10.22
N ASP A 8 -4.13 -5.63 9.19
CA ASP A 8 -4.69 -5.73 7.82
C ASP A 8 -5.84 -6.74 7.71
N VAL A 9 -5.81 -7.82 8.49
CA VAL A 9 -6.92 -8.78 8.55
C VAL A 9 -8.16 -8.12 9.16
N TYR A 10 -8.00 -7.46 10.31
CA TYR A 10 -9.12 -6.80 11.00
C TYR A 10 -9.68 -5.61 10.21
N LYS A 11 -8.82 -4.83 9.53
CA LYS A 11 -9.28 -3.77 8.60
C LYS A 11 -10.20 -4.36 7.52
N ARG A 12 -9.80 -5.46 6.88
CA ARG A 12 -10.61 -6.15 5.87
C ARG A 12 -11.94 -6.64 6.41
N GLN A 13 -11.94 -7.25 7.59
CA GLN A 13 -13.17 -7.70 8.25
C GLN A 13 -14.11 -6.52 8.54
N GLY A 14 -13.57 -5.41 9.01
CA GLY A 14 -14.34 -4.21 9.31
C GLY A 14 -14.94 -3.53 8.09
N LEU A 15 -14.16 -3.45 7.01
CA LEU A 15 -14.58 -2.78 5.78
C LEU A 15 -15.59 -3.61 4.96
N LEU A 16 -15.48 -4.94 4.98
CA LEU A 16 -16.32 -5.81 4.15
C LEU A 16 -17.56 -6.37 4.87
N ALA A 17 -17.56 -6.41 6.22
CA ALA A 17 -18.59 -7.13 6.99
C ALA A 17 -18.91 -8.52 6.37
N PRO A 18 -17.90 -9.41 6.24
CA PRO A 18 -17.93 -10.48 5.25
C PRO A 18 -18.77 -11.70 5.62
N TYR A 19 -19.25 -11.81 6.86
CA TYR A 19 -19.88 -13.05 7.37
C TYR A 19 -21.41 -12.96 7.37
N ASN A 20 -21.98 -12.43 6.28
CA ASN A 20 -23.44 -12.23 6.17
C ASN A 20 -24.25 -13.51 6.02
N GLU A 21 -23.70 -14.59 5.47
CA GLU A 21 -24.52 -15.73 5.07
C GLU A 21 -23.96 -17.13 5.35
N LYS A 22 -22.70 -17.30 5.65
CA LYS A 22 -22.07 -18.61 6.03
C LYS A 22 -20.64 -18.41 6.50
N ASP A 23 -20.11 -19.37 7.29
CA ASP A 23 -18.73 -19.39 7.82
C ASP A 23 -17.60 -19.52 6.77
N GLU A 24 -17.90 -19.44 5.50
CA GLU A 24 -16.90 -19.45 4.44
C GLU A 24 -16.22 -18.10 4.31
N ILE A 25 -14.89 -18.11 4.19
CA ILE A 25 -14.11 -16.89 3.91
C ILE A 25 -14.51 -16.39 2.51
N PRO A 26 -15.08 -15.18 2.39
CA PRO A 26 -15.50 -14.64 1.11
C PRO A 26 -14.36 -14.59 0.09
N GLN A 27 -14.66 -14.83 -1.17
CA GLN A 27 -13.65 -14.85 -2.24
C GLN A 27 -12.93 -13.52 -2.38
N ASP A 28 -13.62 -12.41 -2.13
CA ASP A 28 -13.02 -11.06 -2.17
C ASP A 28 -11.96 -10.88 -1.07
N MET A 29 -12.19 -11.39 0.13
CA MET A 29 -11.18 -11.38 1.19
C MET A 29 -9.94 -12.19 0.81
N LYS A 30 -10.11 -13.35 0.19
CA LYS A 30 -9.00 -14.17 -0.31
C LYS A 30 -8.22 -13.44 -1.38
N LYS A 31 -8.92 -12.80 -2.34
CA LYS A 31 -8.31 -12.04 -3.43
C LYS A 31 -7.45 -10.89 -2.89
N ILE A 32 -7.99 -10.08 -1.99
CA ILE A 32 -7.26 -8.96 -1.38
C ILE A 32 -6.05 -9.46 -0.58
N ALA A 33 -6.19 -10.55 0.16
CA ALA A 33 -5.09 -11.15 0.89
C ALA A 33 -3.96 -11.60 -0.05
N ILE A 34 -4.30 -12.20 -1.19
CA ILE A 34 -3.32 -12.60 -2.21
C ILE A 34 -2.64 -11.38 -2.83
N MET A 35 -3.39 -10.30 -3.14
CA MET A 35 -2.81 -9.05 -3.65
C MET A 35 -1.81 -8.47 -2.67
N ARG A 36 -2.15 -8.41 -1.38
CA ARG A 36 -1.23 -7.94 -0.33
C ARG A 36 0.02 -8.81 -0.22
N VAL A 37 -0.13 -10.14 -0.25
CA VAL A 37 1.03 -11.05 -0.21
C VAL A 37 1.93 -10.85 -1.43
N LYS A 38 1.37 -10.69 -2.63
CA LYS A 38 2.15 -10.43 -3.85
C LYS A 38 2.94 -9.11 -3.72
N GLN A 39 2.28 -8.03 -3.29
CA GLN A 39 2.93 -6.73 -3.10
C GLN A 39 4.05 -6.82 -2.06
N LEU A 40 3.80 -7.48 -0.91
CA LEU A 40 4.80 -7.66 0.14
C LEU A 40 5.98 -8.51 -0.34
N VAL A 41 5.73 -9.62 -1.02
CA VAL A 41 6.81 -10.47 -1.58
C VAL A 41 7.65 -9.70 -2.59
N ALA A 42 7.05 -8.90 -3.46
CA ALA A 42 7.78 -8.05 -4.39
C ALA A 42 8.67 -7.02 -3.65
N HIS A 43 8.15 -6.41 -2.57
CA HIS A 43 8.88 -5.50 -1.68
C HIS A 43 10.11 -6.18 -1.06
N GLU A 44 9.92 -7.35 -0.43
CA GLU A 44 11.01 -8.09 0.21
C GLU A 44 12.06 -8.59 -0.81
N ILE A 45 11.63 -9.00 -2.00
CA ILE A 45 12.56 -9.31 -3.09
C ILE A 45 13.36 -8.07 -3.50
N GLY A 46 12.72 -6.90 -3.58
CA GLY A 46 13.40 -5.63 -3.84
C GLY A 46 14.55 -5.41 -2.86
N HIS A 47 14.34 -5.62 -1.57
CA HIS A 47 15.41 -5.53 -0.56
C HIS A 47 16.53 -6.55 -0.80
N THR A 48 16.22 -7.76 -1.22
CA THR A 48 17.26 -8.78 -1.47
C THR A 48 18.17 -8.43 -2.64
N ILE A 49 17.69 -7.62 -3.58
CA ILE A 49 18.49 -7.08 -4.70
C ILE A 49 19.03 -5.66 -4.41
N GLY A 50 18.95 -5.18 -3.17
CA GLY A 50 19.57 -3.93 -2.73
C GLY A 50 18.74 -2.67 -2.95
N LEU A 51 17.45 -2.76 -3.28
CA LEU A 51 16.60 -1.59 -3.39
C LEU A 51 16.26 -1.04 -1.99
N ALA A 52 16.38 0.26 -1.83
CA ALA A 52 15.94 0.98 -0.64
C ALA A 52 14.48 1.40 -0.78
N HIS A 53 13.83 1.76 0.34
CA HIS A 53 12.47 2.31 0.33
C HIS A 53 12.36 3.55 -0.54
N ASN A 54 11.20 3.74 -1.19
CA ASN A 54 10.87 4.94 -1.94
C ASN A 54 9.49 5.47 -1.54
N TYR A 55 9.43 6.30 -0.50
CA TYR A 55 8.20 6.82 0.11
C TYR A 55 7.44 7.85 -0.73
N VAL A 56 8.01 8.37 -1.81
CA VAL A 56 7.31 9.29 -2.70
C VAL A 56 6.43 8.58 -3.71
N SER A 57 6.52 7.26 -3.78
CA SER A 57 5.84 6.41 -4.75
C SER A 57 4.30 6.56 -4.72
N SER A 58 3.69 6.66 -3.54
CA SER A 58 2.25 6.91 -3.36
C SER A 58 1.78 8.13 -4.15
N SER A 59 2.53 9.23 -4.09
CA SER A 59 2.22 10.48 -4.81
C SER A 59 2.44 10.41 -6.32
N GLN A 60 3.09 9.36 -6.81
CA GLN A 60 3.48 9.15 -8.21
C GLN A 60 2.75 7.95 -8.86
N GLY A 61 1.56 7.63 -8.37
CA GLY A 61 0.74 6.55 -8.90
C GLY A 61 1.28 5.17 -8.55
N ARG A 62 1.78 5.01 -7.33
CA ARG A 62 2.37 3.75 -6.84
C ARG A 62 3.54 3.29 -7.73
N SER A 63 4.48 4.20 -7.96
CA SER A 63 5.61 3.99 -8.88
C SER A 63 6.64 2.97 -8.41
N SER A 64 6.57 2.50 -7.16
CA SER A 64 7.51 1.53 -6.59
C SER A 64 6.84 0.62 -5.58
N VAL A 65 7.18 -0.67 -5.60
CA VAL A 65 6.81 -1.62 -4.54
C VAL A 65 7.59 -1.41 -3.26
N MET A 66 8.66 -0.60 -3.29
CA MET A 66 9.50 -0.27 -2.13
C MET A 66 8.88 0.80 -1.23
N ASP A 67 7.61 1.08 -1.39
CA ASP A 67 6.81 1.90 -0.49
C ASP A 67 6.06 1.03 0.53
N TYR A 68 5.47 1.67 1.56
CA TYR A 68 4.53 1.05 2.49
C TYR A 68 3.11 1.57 2.21
N PRO A 69 2.42 1.03 1.19
CA PRO A 69 1.14 1.56 0.78
C PRO A 69 0.02 1.21 1.76
N HIS A 70 -0.90 2.14 1.96
CA HIS A 70 -2.24 1.82 2.43
C HIS A 70 -3.02 1.14 1.28
N PRO A 71 -3.96 0.21 1.54
CA PRO A 71 -4.79 -0.32 0.47
C PRO A 71 -5.56 0.82 -0.20
N THR A 72 -5.54 0.85 -1.54
CA THR A 72 -6.35 1.81 -2.29
C THR A 72 -7.80 1.38 -2.26
N LEU A 73 -8.64 2.24 -1.73
CA LEU A 73 -10.06 2.01 -1.55
C LEU A 73 -10.84 3.11 -2.24
N SER A 74 -11.96 2.76 -2.83
CA SER A 74 -12.91 3.73 -3.38
C SER A 74 -14.35 3.37 -3.03
N LEU A 75 -15.27 4.31 -3.21
CA LEU A 75 -16.70 4.08 -3.03
C LEU A 75 -17.38 4.05 -4.40
N ASN A 76 -18.01 2.92 -4.72
CA ASN A 76 -18.83 2.75 -5.92
C ASN A 76 -20.24 2.28 -5.49
N ASP A 77 -21.28 3.06 -5.79
CA ASP A 77 -22.68 2.74 -5.49
C ASP A 77 -22.92 2.31 -4.02
N ASN A 78 -22.38 3.07 -3.07
CA ASN A 78 -22.42 2.75 -1.63
C ASN A 78 -21.78 1.41 -1.25
N LYS A 79 -20.83 0.93 -2.05
CA LYS A 79 -20.00 -0.23 -1.75
C LYS A 79 -18.54 0.16 -1.75
N ILE A 80 -17.76 -0.45 -0.87
CA ILE A 80 -16.31 -0.27 -0.86
C ILE A 80 -15.72 -1.12 -1.96
N ASP A 81 -15.04 -0.48 -2.89
CA ASP A 81 -14.33 -1.14 -3.98
C ASP A 81 -12.87 -1.37 -3.59
N TRP A 82 -12.42 -2.61 -3.76
CA TRP A 82 -11.10 -3.13 -3.45
C TRP A 82 -10.37 -3.65 -4.67
N SER A 83 -10.96 -3.54 -5.83
CA SER A 83 -10.45 -4.18 -7.05
C SER A 83 -9.01 -3.80 -7.36
N ASP A 84 -8.57 -2.65 -6.86
CA ASP A 84 -7.24 -2.07 -7.03
C ASP A 84 -6.52 -1.80 -5.69
N ALA A 85 -6.81 -2.61 -4.66
CA ALA A 85 -6.29 -2.37 -3.31
C ALA A 85 -4.75 -2.37 -3.26
N TYR A 86 -4.09 -3.27 -3.99
CA TYR A 86 -2.63 -3.36 -4.07
C TYR A 86 -2.20 -3.72 -5.50
N ASP A 87 -1.05 -3.23 -5.92
CA ASP A 87 -0.45 -3.62 -7.18
C ASP A 87 0.04 -5.07 -7.14
N ASP A 88 -0.04 -5.74 -8.29
CA ASP A 88 0.47 -7.09 -8.48
C ASP A 88 1.76 -7.14 -9.34
N LYS A 89 2.33 -5.98 -9.65
CA LYS A 89 3.53 -5.77 -10.46
C LYS A 89 4.47 -4.79 -9.81
N ILE A 90 5.74 -4.82 -10.23
CA ILE A 90 6.71 -3.80 -9.87
C ILE A 90 6.37 -2.48 -10.57
N GLY A 91 6.72 -1.37 -9.92
CA GLY A 91 6.46 -0.03 -10.42
C GLY A 91 7.49 0.47 -11.43
N ALA A 92 7.21 1.62 -12.02
CA ALA A 92 8.09 2.23 -13.00
C ALA A 92 9.44 2.65 -12.41
N TRP A 93 9.46 3.13 -11.15
CA TRP A 93 10.69 3.44 -10.44
C TRP A 93 11.52 2.19 -10.13
N ASP A 94 10.88 1.07 -9.83
CA ASP A 94 11.59 -0.19 -9.59
C ASP A 94 12.34 -0.65 -10.86
N ILE A 95 11.69 -0.49 -12.03
CA ILE A 95 12.33 -0.80 -13.32
C ILE A 95 13.57 0.08 -13.54
N ILE A 96 13.48 1.38 -13.25
CA ILE A 96 14.60 2.32 -13.33
C ILE A 96 15.73 1.91 -12.38
N SER A 97 15.39 1.60 -11.13
CA SER A 97 16.36 1.20 -10.11
C SER A 97 17.06 -0.11 -10.44
N ILE A 98 16.32 -1.10 -10.97
CA ILE A 98 16.87 -2.38 -11.43
C ILE A 98 17.76 -2.16 -12.64
N ALA A 99 17.35 -1.34 -13.61
CA ALA A 99 18.19 -1.01 -14.76
C ALA A 99 19.49 -0.33 -14.32
N TYR A 100 19.41 0.63 -13.39
CA TYR A 100 20.58 1.31 -12.83
C TYR A 100 21.57 0.33 -12.17
N GLY A 101 21.07 -0.64 -11.41
CA GLY A 101 21.90 -1.57 -10.64
C GLY A 101 22.39 -2.80 -11.40
N TYR A 102 21.68 -3.22 -12.45
CA TYR A 102 21.86 -4.55 -13.03
C TYR A 102 21.94 -4.60 -14.55
N GLN A 103 21.80 -3.48 -15.26
CA GLN A 103 21.86 -3.50 -16.71
C GLN A 103 23.29 -3.72 -17.18
N ASP A 104 23.49 -4.67 -18.08
CA ASP A 104 24.74 -4.83 -18.82
C ASP A 104 24.84 -3.80 -19.94
N PHE A 105 26.07 -3.33 -20.18
CA PHE A 105 26.38 -2.40 -21.26
C PHE A 105 27.38 -2.99 -22.22
N PRO A 106 27.31 -2.68 -23.53
CA PRO A 106 28.31 -3.11 -24.52
C PRO A 106 29.73 -2.64 -24.19
N ASP A 107 30.72 -3.39 -24.63
CA ASP A 107 32.13 -3.03 -24.50
C ASP A 107 32.41 -1.61 -25.03
N GLY A 108 33.17 -0.83 -24.26
CA GLY A 108 33.53 0.55 -24.62
C GLY A 108 32.46 1.61 -24.25
N THR A 109 31.36 1.21 -23.62
CA THR A 109 30.39 2.16 -23.09
C THR A 109 30.99 2.96 -21.91
N ASP A 110 30.78 4.27 -21.90
CA ASP A 110 31.02 5.11 -20.73
C ASP A 110 29.93 4.83 -19.68
N ILE A 111 30.24 3.95 -18.73
CA ILE A 111 29.27 3.43 -17.76
C ILE A 111 28.66 4.54 -16.93
N ASP A 112 29.47 5.51 -16.46
CA ASP A 112 28.98 6.61 -15.62
C ASP A 112 27.93 7.45 -16.37
N LYS A 113 28.18 7.74 -17.64
CA LYS A 113 27.20 8.47 -18.46
C LYS A 113 25.96 7.65 -18.77
N ALA A 114 26.09 6.35 -18.95
CA ALA A 114 24.96 5.47 -19.21
C ALA A 114 24.06 5.36 -17.97
N LEU A 115 24.65 5.22 -16.78
CA LEU A 115 23.92 5.21 -15.52
C LEU A 115 23.22 6.56 -15.25
N GLU A 116 23.93 7.67 -15.47
CA GLU A 116 23.36 9.00 -15.35
C GLU A 116 22.16 9.20 -16.28
N ALA A 117 22.26 8.71 -17.53
CA ALA A 117 21.16 8.79 -18.47
C ALA A 117 19.90 8.01 -18.03
N ILE A 118 20.07 6.86 -17.36
CA ILE A 118 18.95 6.11 -16.79
C ILE A 118 18.22 6.95 -15.73
N LEU A 119 18.96 7.55 -14.80
CA LEU A 119 18.39 8.40 -13.74
C LEU A 119 17.73 9.65 -14.31
N GLN A 120 18.41 10.35 -15.23
CA GLN A 120 17.86 11.55 -15.86
C GLN A 120 16.55 11.27 -16.59
N LYS A 121 16.47 10.14 -17.29
CA LYS A 121 15.23 9.73 -17.94
C LYS A 121 14.11 9.49 -16.92
N GLY A 122 14.38 8.82 -15.83
CA GLY A 122 13.41 8.60 -14.75
C GLY A 122 12.88 9.93 -14.19
N MET A 123 13.77 10.89 -13.95
CA MET A 123 13.39 12.23 -13.47
C MET A 123 12.58 13.03 -14.51
N GLN A 124 12.94 12.93 -15.79
CA GLN A 124 12.18 13.56 -16.88
C GLN A 124 10.77 12.96 -17.04
N ASP A 125 10.64 11.67 -16.78
CA ASP A 125 9.34 10.96 -16.77
C ASP A 125 8.51 11.29 -15.51
N GLY A 126 9.04 12.12 -14.58
CA GLY A 126 8.35 12.64 -13.39
C GLY A 126 8.53 11.81 -12.13
N TYR A 127 9.42 10.81 -12.15
CA TYR A 127 9.70 10.00 -10.96
C TYR A 127 10.75 10.66 -10.08
N SER A 128 10.68 10.39 -8.78
CA SER A 128 11.64 10.83 -7.78
C SER A 128 11.87 9.75 -6.73
N PHE A 129 12.91 9.95 -5.94
CA PHE A 129 13.33 9.00 -4.91
C PHE A 129 13.46 9.72 -3.58
N ILE A 130 12.77 9.24 -2.56
CA ILE A 130 12.84 9.74 -1.19
C ILE A 130 12.85 8.51 -0.27
N THR A 131 13.97 8.32 0.41
CA THR A 131 14.20 7.14 1.24
C THR A 131 14.13 7.46 2.74
N ASP A 132 14.43 6.47 3.58
CA ASP A 132 14.41 6.58 5.04
C ASP A 132 15.27 7.73 5.55
N GLN A 133 16.44 7.95 4.97
CA GLN A 133 17.36 9.02 5.39
C GLN A 133 16.78 10.42 5.19
N ASP A 134 15.88 10.59 4.23
CA ASP A 134 15.26 11.87 3.90
C ASP A 134 13.97 12.12 4.72
N ALA A 135 13.28 11.07 5.14
CA ALA A 135 11.92 11.15 5.67
C ALA A 135 11.76 10.67 7.12
N ARG A 136 12.72 9.88 7.65
CA ARG A 136 12.55 9.17 8.93
C ARG A 136 13.34 9.71 10.13
N PRO A 137 14.48 10.42 10.00
CA PRO A 137 15.19 10.93 11.16
C PRO A 137 14.34 11.90 11.97
N LEU A 138 14.60 11.97 13.28
CA LEU A 138 13.98 12.96 14.16
C LEU A 138 14.22 14.38 13.62
N GLY A 139 13.15 15.14 13.45
CA GLY A 139 13.20 16.49 12.87
C GLY A 139 13.19 16.52 11.34
N SER A 140 13.23 15.37 10.66
CA SER A 140 13.01 15.28 9.22
C SER A 140 11.53 15.07 8.95
N ALA A 141 11.00 15.84 8.01
CA ALA A 141 9.67 15.62 7.44
C ALA A 141 9.73 16.04 5.97
N HIS A 142 9.22 15.19 5.12
CA HIS A 142 9.10 15.50 3.71
C HIS A 142 7.62 15.49 3.29
N PRO A 143 7.10 16.56 2.68
CA PRO A 143 5.67 16.72 2.43
C PRO A 143 5.09 15.70 1.43
N ARG A 144 5.95 14.99 0.69
CA ARG A 144 5.57 13.96 -0.28
C ARG A 144 6.02 12.56 0.12
N ALA A 145 6.45 12.34 1.36
CA ALA A 145 6.94 11.06 1.81
C ALA A 145 6.33 10.70 3.15
N HIS A 146 5.38 9.80 3.13
CA HIS A 146 4.72 9.27 4.32
C HIS A 146 4.60 7.75 4.19
N LEU A 147 4.37 7.09 5.32
CA LEU A 147 4.03 5.68 5.37
C LEU A 147 2.51 5.55 5.40
N TRP A 148 2.01 4.50 4.76
CA TRP A 148 0.58 4.15 4.82
C TRP A 148 -0.33 5.24 4.25
N ASP A 149 0.12 5.86 3.17
CA ASP A 149 -0.62 6.85 2.42
C ASP A 149 -0.94 6.39 0.99
N ASN A 150 -1.80 7.16 0.33
CA ASN A 150 -2.13 7.00 -1.08
C ASN A 150 -2.31 8.38 -1.72
N GLY A 151 -2.14 8.42 -3.05
CA GLY A 151 -2.47 9.60 -3.84
C GLY A 151 -1.51 10.76 -3.68
N LYS A 152 -1.84 11.86 -4.35
CA LYS A 152 -1.01 13.08 -4.42
C LYS A 152 -1.42 14.16 -3.42
N ASP A 153 -2.67 14.14 -3.01
CA ASP A 153 -3.27 15.15 -2.15
C ASP A 153 -3.81 14.48 -0.87
N PRO A 154 -3.17 14.72 0.29
CA PRO A 154 -3.58 14.11 1.54
C PRO A 154 -4.97 14.56 2.02
N ILE A 155 -5.47 15.72 1.58
CA ILE A 155 -6.81 16.19 1.93
C ILE A 155 -7.85 15.37 1.17
N VAL A 156 -7.65 15.18 -0.12
CA VAL A 156 -8.54 14.36 -0.96
C VAL A 156 -8.60 12.93 -0.43
N GLU A 157 -7.44 12.36 -0.07
CA GLU A 157 -7.40 11.00 0.47
C GLU A 157 -8.05 10.91 1.86
N LEU A 158 -7.89 11.92 2.71
CA LEU A 158 -8.57 11.98 4.01
C LEU A 158 -10.10 12.03 3.85
N GLU A 159 -10.62 12.78 2.88
CA GLU A 159 -12.05 12.85 2.56
C GLU A 159 -12.58 11.49 2.07
N ASN A 160 -11.81 10.83 1.18
CA ASN A 160 -12.11 9.49 0.70
C ASN A 160 -12.17 8.48 1.85
N LEU A 161 -11.12 8.38 2.65
CA LEU A 161 -11.06 7.49 3.82
C LEU A 161 -12.14 7.79 4.86
N SER A 162 -12.47 9.05 5.08
CA SER A 162 -13.55 9.46 5.99
C SER A 162 -14.91 8.97 5.51
N SER A 163 -15.15 9.02 4.21
CA SER A 163 -16.38 8.54 3.58
C SER A 163 -16.49 7.01 3.66
N ILE A 164 -15.40 6.30 3.37
CA ILE A 164 -15.29 4.85 3.50
C ILE A 164 -15.51 4.41 4.95
N ARG A 165 -14.84 5.09 5.89
CA ARG A 165 -15.00 4.87 7.33
C ARG A 165 -16.45 5.04 7.77
N ALA A 166 -17.13 6.09 7.33
CA ALA A 166 -18.53 6.33 7.68
C ALA A 166 -19.44 5.19 7.20
N LEU A 167 -19.21 4.69 5.99
CA LEU A 167 -19.97 3.55 5.45
C LEU A 167 -19.66 2.27 6.23
N ALA A 168 -18.38 1.98 6.51
CA ALA A 168 -17.98 0.80 7.26
C ALA A 168 -18.58 0.79 8.67
N LEU A 169 -18.55 1.92 9.38
CA LEU A 169 -19.16 2.06 10.71
C LEU A 169 -20.68 1.94 10.68
N LYS A 170 -21.33 2.43 9.62
CA LYS A 170 -22.78 2.25 9.44
C LYS A 170 -23.18 0.78 9.30
N ASN A 171 -22.32 -0.01 8.65
CA ASN A 171 -22.55 -1.44 8.39
C ASN A 171 -21.94 -2.33 9.48
N PHE A 172 -21.25 -1.75 10.46
CA PHE A 172 -20.58 -2.51 11.51
C PHE A 172 -21.59 -3.24 12.42
N GLY A 173 -21.30 -4.51 12.70
CA GLY A 173 -22.16 -5.34 13.56
C GLY A 173 -21.65 -6.79 13.65
N VAL A 174 -22.53 -7.68 14.06
CA VAL A 174 -22.21 -9.11 14.29
C VAL A 174 -21.65 -9.81 13.04
N ASN A 175 -21.99 -9.32 11.85
CA ASN A 175 -21.49 -9.85 10.59
C ASN A 175 -20.00 -9.55 10.33
N ASN A 176 -19.35 -8.77 11.19
CA ASN A 176 -17.91 -8.53 11.12
C ASN A 176 -17.08 -9.66 11.78
N ILE A 177 -17.73 -10.56 12.52
CA ILE A 177 -17.13 -11.76 13.11
C ILE A 177 -17.88 -13.00 12.65
N ARG A 178 -17.24 -14.18 12.74
CA ARG A 178 -17.87 -15.46 12.38
C ARG A 178 -18.88 -15.88 13.44
N GLU A 179 -19.85 -16.68 13.03
CA GLU A 179 -20.76 -17.35 13.98
C GLU A 179 -19.95 -18.18 14.99
N GLY A 180 -20.31 -18.04 16.26
CA GLY A 180 -19.61 -18.74 17.36
C GLY A 180 -18.37 -18.03 17.90
N GLN A 181 -17.89 -16.95 17.28
CA GLN A 181 -16.84 -16.11 17.87
C GLN A 181 -17.40 -15.27 19.02
N PRO A 182 -16.60 -14.99 20.07
CA PRO A 182 -17.02 -14.12 21.16
C PRO A 182 -17.22 -12.67 20.68
N PHE A 183 -18.18 -11.99 21.23
CA PHE A 183 -18.44 -10.57 20.88
C PHE A 183 -17.27 -9.64 21.22
N SER A 184 -16.36 -10.04 22.12
CA SER A 184 -15.10 -9.30 22.34
C SER A 184 -14.26 -9.11 21.08
N ASP A 185 -14.33 -10.04 20.15
CA ASP A 185 -13.56 -9.95 18.88
C ASP A 185 -14.04 -8.81 17.98
N LEU A 186 -15.26 -8.28 18.22
CA LEU A 186 -15.74 -7.07 17.54
C LEU A 186 -14.87 -5.85 17.84
N GLU A 187 -14.25 -5.76 19.02
CA GLU A 187 -13.36 -4.65 19.36
C GLU A 187 -12.11 -4.66 18.47
N ASP A 188 -11.52 -5.83 18.21
CA ASP A 188 -10.35 -5.98 17.34
C ASP A 188 -10.65 -5.53 15.91
N VAL A 189 -11.88 -5.72 15.45
CA VAL A 189 -12.34 -5.26 14.14
C VAL A 189 -12.71 -3.78 14.14
N LEU A 190 -13.35 -3.30 15.21
CA LEU A 190 -13.81 -1.91 15.30
C LEU A 190 -12.66 -0.90 15.35
N VAL A 191 -11.65 -1.18 16.14
CA VAL A 191 -10.55 -0.24 16.39
C VAL A 191 -9.84 0.17 15.11
N PRO A 192 -9.39 -0.73 14.20
CA PRO A 192 -8.77 -0.35 12.93
C PRO A 192 -9.70 0.45 12.01
N ILE A 193 -11.01 0.20 12.04
CA ILE A 193 -11.98 0.95 11.23
C ILE A 193 -12.25 2.33 11.84
N TYR A 194 -12.36 2.40 13.14
CA TYR A 194 -12.56 3.68 13.83
C TYR A 194 -11.40 4.64 13.59
N PHE A 195 -10.18 4.13 13.56
CA PHE A 195 -8.96 4.90 13.32
C PHE A 195 -8.48 4.88 11.86
N LEU A 196 -9.27 4.42 10.90
CA LEU A 196 -8.87 4.25 9.51
C LEU A 196 -8.21 5.49 8.89
N HIS A 197 -8.62 6.68 9.30
CA HIS A 197 -8.11 7.97 8.83
C HIS A 197 -6.83 8.45 9.55
N ARG A 198 -6.29 7.67 10.47
CA ARG A 198 -5.11 8.03 11.28
C ARG A 198 -3.84 7.24 10.94
N TYR A 199 -3.96 6.29 10.03
CA TYR A 199 -2.83 5.43 9.63
C TYR A 199 -2.59 5.57 8.14
#